data_42a993ccfec69be073d970897c577d7b
#
_entry.id   42a993ccfec69be073d970897c577d7b
#
_cell.length_a   1.000
_cell.length_b   1.000
_cell.length_c   1.000
_cell.angle_alpha   90.00
_cell.angle_beta   90.00
_cell.angle_gamma   90.00
#
_symmetry.space_group_name_H-M   'P 1'
#
loop_
_entity.id
_entity.type
_entity.pdbx_description
1 polymer ?
#
loop_
_entity_poly.entity_id
_entity_poly.type
_entity_poly.pdbx_seq_one_letter_code
_entity_poly.pdbx_strand_id
1 'polypeptide(L)'
;MSNVDKAEKKVASKKSAKKADAHIEGASQIGIEVRKEVDFSTWYTQVLKRSEMLEYYEEVSGCYIIRPLAYNIWQEIQNFFDAEIKKLGVEDTYFPMFVSQRQLEREKDHIEGFAAEVAWVTKAGSSNIENPVAIRPTSETVMYPYFAKWIRTYRDLPLKLNQWCNVVRWEFKNPQPFIRTREFLWQEGHTAHFTKEEADTEVYKILELYRQFAGGLYTTTLEGFIPTTGRGVQAATSHCLGQNFSKMFDIVIEDPKDAKKVHVWQNSWGISTRSIGVMTTEDDKKLVESKVNDVVEELKSVGIKAKADLRENYSPGYKYNHWELKGVPIRLEIGPRDLQNQQSLMVRRDNGSKEPIPLADLVSRIPDTLKIIQKDMFERAKKVYDDHVKIVLKWEDFVSTLDGKNFVMIPWCEEVSCETSIKEKSTRHVTKEEAEDEKAPSMGAKSLCIPLEQPNDPPIVPGETECISCGKLAKRYALFGRSY
;
A
#
# COMPACT_ATOMS: atom_id res chain seq x y z
N MET A 1 -11.75 -41.49 -25.52
CA MET A 1 -11.30 -40.39 -24.65
C MET A 1 -10.15 -39.67 -25.33
N SER A 2 -10.37 -38.42 -25.71
CA SER A 2 -9.36 -37.60 -26.41
C SER A 2 -8.20 -37.21 -25.49
N ASN A 3 -7.05 -36.87 -26.08
CA ASN A 3 -5.92 -36.33 -25.29
C ASN A 3 -6.28 -35.08 -24.47
N VAL A 4 -7.30 -34.34 -24.92
CA VAL A 4 -7.88 -33.17 -24.22
C VAL A 4 -8.58 -33.62 -22.93
N ASP A 5 -9.42 -34.69 -22.97
CA ASP A 5 -10.10 -35.18 -21.76
C ASP A 5 -9.13 -35.72 -20.68
N LYS A 6 -7.96 -36.21 -21.10
CA LYS A 6 -6.91 -36.64 -20.14
C LYS A 6 -6.15 -35.48 -19.54
N ALA A 7 -5.92 -34.41 -20.31
CA ALA A 7 -5.27 -33.19 -19.82
C ALA A 7 -6.20 -32.46 -18.82
N GLU A 8 -7.49 -32.28 -19.15
CA GLU A 8 -8.47 -31.65 -18.26
C GLU A 8 -8.63 -32.42 -16.93
N LYS A 9 -8.71 -33.78 -16.98
CA LYS A 9 -8.75 -34.59 -15.75
C LYS A 9 -7.48 -34.48 -14.91
N LYS A 10 -6.31 -34.36 -15.54
CA LYS A 10 -5.03 -34.20 -14.84
C LYS A 10 -4.88 -32.82 -14.20
N VAL A 11 -5.41 -31.77 -14.84
CA VAL A 11 -5.46 -30.41 -14.31
C VAL A 11 -6.47 -30.33 -13.15
N ALA A 12 -7.68 -30.91 -13.32
CA ALA A 12 -8.67 -30.97 -12.26
C ALA A 12 -8.18 -31.73 -11.02
N SER A 13 -7.45 -32.85 -11.21
CA SER A 13 -6.87 -33.62 -10.09
C SER A 13 -5.74 -32.87 -9.38
N LYS A 14 -4.89 -32.13 -10.10
CA LYS A 14 -3.87 -31.26 -9.50
C LYS A 14 -4.48 -30.07 -8.75
N LYS A 15 -5.55 -29.46 -9.27
CA LYS A 15 -6.29 -28.39 -8.58
C LYS A 15 -6.95 -28.89 -7.29
N SER A 16 -7.54 -30.08 -7.30
CA SER A 16 -8.13 -30.68 -6.09
C SER A 16 -7.07 -31.07 -5.05
N ALA A 17 -5.90 -31.58 -5.46
CA ALA A 17 -4.79 -31.90 -4.57
C ALA A 17 -4.18 -30.64 -3.94
N LYS A 18 -3.93 -29.58 -4.71
CA LYS A 18 -3.48 -28.27 -4.17
C LYS A 18 -4.49 -27.66 -3.19
N LYS A 19 -5.80 -27.74 -3.46
CA LYS A 19 -6.83 -27.27 -2.53
C LYS A 19 -6.88 -28.09 -1.24
N ALA A 20 -6.67 -29.40 -1.31
CA ALA A 20 -6.61 -30.26 -0.12
C ALA A 20 -5.38 -29.94 0.75
N ASP A 21 -4.23 -29.65 0.14
CA ASP A 21 -2.99 -29.28 0.85
C ASP A 21 -3.03 -27.85 1.42
N ALA A 22 -3.88 -26.98 0.87
CA ALA A 22 -4.10 -25.63 1.38
C ALA A 22 -4.87 -25.59 2.70
N HIS A 23 -5.70 -26.59 2.99
CA HIS A 23 -6.59 -26.60 4.15
C HIS A 23 -5.82 -26.87 5.45
N ILE A 24 -6.10 -26.08 6.49
CA ILE A 24 -5.54 -26.30 7.82
C ILE A 24 -6.39 -27.35 8.53
N GLU A 25 -5.79 -28.49 8.83
CA GLU A 25 -6.45 -29.62 9.51
C GLU A 25 -6.90 -29.20 10.93
N GLY A 26 -8.19 -29.39 11.23
CA GLY A 26 -8.76 -28.99 12.51
C GLY A 26 -9.09 -27.50 12.64
N ALA A 27 -8.99 -26.72 11.58
CA ALA A 27 -9.39 -25.30 11.59
C ALA A 27 -10.88 -25.15 11.92
N SER A 28 -11.21 -24.25 12.84
CA SER A 28 -12.61 -23.94 13.15
C SER A 28 -13.21 -23.10 12.00
N GLN A 29 -14.53 -23.24 11.76
CA GLN A 29 -15.26 -22.47 10.75
C GLN A 29 -15.18 -20.94 10.94
N ILE A 30 -14.76 -20.48 12.11
CA ILE A 30 -14.56 -19.06 12.46
C ILE A 30 -13.09 -18.62 12.39
N GLY A 31 -12.15 -19.57 12.26
CA GLY A 31 -10.70 -19.32 12.08
C GLY A 31 -10.30 -19.28 10.61
N ILE A 32 -9.02 -19.02 10.33
CA ILE A 32 -8.45 -19.13 8.98
C ILE A 32 -8.36 -20.61 8.61
N GLU A 33 -8.93 -20.98 7.47
CA GLU A 33 -9.02 -22.39 7.03
C GLU A 33 -7.92 -22.79 6.04
N VAL A 34 -7.23 -21.81 5.45
CA VAL A 34 -6.21 -22.07 4.44
C VAL A 34 -4.87 -21.50 4.83
N ARG A 35 -3.80 -22.17 4.39
CA ARG A 35 -2.42 -21.72 4.59
C ARG A 35 -2.09 -20.58 3.65
N LYS A 36 -1.51 -19.50 4.19
CA LYS A 36 -1.08 -18.30 3.44
C LYS A 36 -0.15 -18.64 2.28
N GLU A 37 0.76 -19.56 2.49
CA GLU A 37 1.81 -19.95 1.54
C GLU A 37 1.27 -20.73 0.35
N VAL A 38 0.12 -21.42 0.52
CA VAL A 38 -0.48 -22.30 -0.48
C VAL A 38 -1.61 -21.62 -1.26
N ASP A 39 -2.50 -20.92 -0.57
CA ASP A 39 -3.59 -20.15 -1.19
C ASP A 39 -3.71 -18.74 -0.58
N PHE A 40 -2.83 -17.86 -1.01
CA PHE A 40 -2.78 -16.49 -0.53
C PHE A 40 -4.08 -15.71 -0.79
N SER A 41 -4.72 -15.91 -1.93
CA SER A 41 -5.95 -15.17 -2.30
C SER A 41 -7.11 -15.49 -1.35
N THR A 42 -7.35 -16.77 -1.09
CA THR A 42 -8.39 -17.22 -0.15
C THR A 42 -8.04 -16.84 1.28
N TRP A 43 -6.78 -17.01 1.69
CA TRP A 43 -6.29 -16.60 3.00
C TRP A 43 -6.51 -15.10 3.23
N TYR A 44 -6.11 -14.25 2.29
CA TYR A 44 -6.25 -12.80 2.39
C TYR A 44 -7.72 -12.37 2.55
N THR A 45 -8.60 -12.97 1.73
CA THR A 45 -10.04 -12.71 1.81
C THR A 45 -10.63 -13.16 3.16
N GLN A 46 -10.22 -14.33 3.65
CA GLN A 46 -10.67 -14.83 4.95
C GLN A 46 -10.19 -13.94 6.11
N VAL A 47 -8.93 -13.52 6.08
CA VAL A 47 -8.39 -12.58 7.09
C VAL A 47 -9.24 -11.34 7.16
N LEU A 48 -9.42 -10.63 6.05
CA LEU A 48 -10.13 -9.35 6.02
C LEU A 48 -11.59 -9.47 6.44
N LYS A 49 -12.29 -10.52 6.01
CA LYS A 49 -13.70 -10.72 6.35
C LYS A 49 -13.88 -11.19 7.80
N ARG A 50 -13.08 -12.16 8.25
CA ARG A 50 -13.23 -12.77 9.58
C ARG A 50 -12.70 -11.88 10.72
N SER A 51 -11.70 -11.03 10.44
CA SER A 51 -11.27 -9.96 11.35
C SER A 51 -12.25 -8.79 11.42
N GLU A 52 -13.31 -8.83 10.63
CA GLU A 52 -14.30 -7.74 10.54
C GLU A 52 -13.70 -6.41 10.06
N MET A 53 -12.68 -6.45 9.21
CA MET A 53 -12.07 -5.24 8.64
C MET A 53 -12.89 -4.68 7.51
N LEU A 54 -13.48 -5.54 6.69
CA LEU A 54 -14.35 -5.13 5.59
C LEU A 54 -15.49 -6.12 5.37
N GLU A 55 -16.49 -5.67 4.60
CA GLU A 55 -17.56 -6.48 4.04
C GLU A 55 -17.68 -6.20 2.54
N TYR A 56 -18.08 -7.21 1.77
CA TYR A 56 -18.33 -7.06 0.35
C TYR A 56 -19.63 -6.32 0.12
N TYR A 57 -19.59 -5.28 -0.71
CA TYR A 57 -20.80 -4.64 -1.23
C TYR A 57 -21.22 -5.35 -2.52
N GLU A 58 -22.10 -6.32 -2.40
CA GLU A 58 -22.43 -7.26 -3.49
C GLU A 58 -23.08 -6.58 -4.70
N GLU A 59 -23.77 -5.44 -4.49
CA GLU A 59 -24.48 -4.68 -5.53
C GLU A 59 -23.53 -4.05 -6.56
N VAL A 60 -22.32 -3.65 -6.13
CA VAL A 60 -21.33 -3.02 -7.00
C VAL A 60 -19.97 -3.66 -6.83
N SER A 61 -19.59 -4.51 -7.79
CA SER A 61 -18.30 -5.18 -7.78
C SER A 61 -17.14 -4.20 -7.69
N GLY A 62 -16.18 -4.47 -6.77
CA GLY A 62 -15.00 -3.63 -6.56
C GLY A 62 -15.21 -2.48 -5.58
N CYS A 63 -16.41 -2.34 -5.01
CA CYS A 63 -16.69 -1.49 -3.87
C CYS A 63 -16.80 -2.35 -2.60
N TYR A 64 -16.35 -1.80 -1.47
CA TYR A 64 -16.28 -2.52 -0.20
C TYR A 64 -16.72 -1.63 0.95
N ILE A 65 -17.39 -2.23 1.94
CA ILE A 65 -17.73 -1.56 3.19
C ILE A 65 -16.53 -1.70 4.12
N ILE A 66 -15.87 -0.59 4.42
CA ILE A 66 -14.76 -0.54 5.39
C ILE A 66 -15.39 -0.51 6.79
N ARG A 67 -15.18 -1.59 7.57
CA ARG A 67 -15.77 -1.73 8.90
C ARG A 67 -14.98 -0.94 9.96
N PRO A 68 -15.54 -0.71 11.15
CA PRO A 68 -14.94 0.19 12.15
C PRO A 68 -13.48 -0.10 12.50
N LEU A 69 -13.06 -1.36 12.54
CA LEU A 69 -11.66 -1.72 12.84
C LEU A 69 -10.69 -1.15 11.80
N ALA A 70 -10.96 -1.39 10.51
CA ALA A 70 -10.12 -0.89 9.43
C ALA A 70 -10.24 0.64 9.28
N TYR A 71 -11.44 1.18 9.47
CA TYR A 71 -11.64 2.63 9.41
C TYR A 71 -10.89 3.36 10.54
N ASN A 72 -10.82 2.76 11.74
CA ASN A 72 -10.03 3.31 12.83
C ASN A 72 -8.52 3.34 12.50
N ILE A 73 -7.99 2.30 11.82
CA ILE A 73 -6.60 2.32 11.33
C ILE A 73 -6.41 3.47 10.34
N TRP A 74 -7.37 3.67 9.43
CA TRP A 74 -7.34 4.80 8.50
C TRP A 74 -7.34 6.15 9.21
N GLN A 75 -8.16 6.32 10.24
CA GLN A 75 -8.19 7.54 11.05
C GLN A 75 -6.85 7.81 11.77
N GLU A 76 -6.17 6.78 12.27
CA GLU A 76 -4.84 6.96 12.87
C GLU A 76 -3.81 7.41 11.83
N ILE A 77 -3.87 6.85 10.60
CA ILE A 77 -3.04 7.32 9.49
C ILE A 77 -3.34 8.77 9.16
N GLN A 78 -4.62 9.14 9.07
CA GLN A 78 -5.03 10.52 8.83
C GLN A 78 -4.51 11.47 9.91
N ASN A 79 -4.77 11.16 11.19
CA ASN A 79 -4.39 12.02 12.32
C ASN A 79 -2.88 12.30 12.35
N PHE A 80 -2.09 11.25 12.17
CA PHE A 80 -0.64 11.38 12.15
C PHE A 80 -0.17 12.21 10.94
N PHE A 81 -0.58 11.80 9.73
CA PHE A 81 -0.09 12.42 8.50
C PHE A 81 -0.55 13.87 8.37
N ASP A 82 -1.79 14.16 8.71
CA ASP A 82 -2.35 15.50 8.73
C ASP A 82 -1.56 16.43 9.66
N ALA A 83 -1.27 15.96 10.88
CA ALA A 83 -0.47 16.73 11.83
C ALA A 83 0.95 17.04 11.32
N GLU A 84 1.56 16.09 10.62
CA GLU A 84 2.93 16.27 10.11
C GLU A 84 2.99 17.18 8.87
N ILE A 85 2.05 17.05 7.92
CA ILE A 85 2.04 17.91 6.73
C ILE A 85 1.69 19.38 7.09
N LYS A 86 0.87 19.61 8.10
CA LYS A 86 0.60 20.97 8.62
C LYS A 86 1.86 21.66 9.15
N LYS A 87 2.80 20.92 9.73
CA LYS A 87 4.12 21.47 10.12
C LYS A 87 4.95 21.92 8.91
N LEU A 88 4.68 21.38 7.73
CA LEU A 88 5.29 21.78 6.47
C LEU A 88 4.57 22.94 5.77
N GLY A 89 3.54 23.51 6.41
CA GLY A 89 2.74 24.59 5.88
C GLY A 89 1.72 24.16 4.81
N VAL A 90 1.29 22.90 4.83
CA VAL A 90 0.23 22.40 3.94
C VAL A 90 -1.12 22.69 4.56
N GLU A 91 -2.05 23.19 3.76
CA GLU A 91 -3.43 23.54 4.17
C GLU A 91 -4.43 22.55 3.57
N ASP A 92 -5.41 22.13 4.38
CA ASP A 92 -6.49 21.29 3.90
C ASP A 92 -7.50 22.08 3.08
N THR A 93 -7.99 21.46 2.03
CA THR A 93 -8.99 22.02 1.13
C THR A 93 -9.98 20.95 0.68
N TYR A 94 -11.03 21.36 -0.02
CA TYR A 94 -11.95 20.44 -0.66
C TYR A 94 -12.32 20.94 -2.05
N PHE A 95 -12.11 20.11 -3.05
CA PHE A 95 -12.51 20.31 -4.43
C PHE A 95 -13.67 19.40 -4.81
N PRO A 96 -14.58 19.83 -5.71
CA PRO A 96 -15.72 19.02 -6.13
C PRO A 96 -15.31 17.66 -6.69
N MET A 97 -16.13 16.63 -6.41
CA MET A 97 -15.92 15.28 -6.93
C MET A 97 -16.26 15.13 -8.43
N PHE A 98 -17.04 16.05 -8.98
CA PHE A 98 -17.46 16.01 -10.38
C PHE A 98 -16.49 16.78 -11.26
N VAL A 99 -16.08 16.13 -12.36
CA VAL A 99 -15.17 16.68 -13.36
C VAL A 99 -15.90 16.77 -14.69
N SER A 100 -15.87 17.93 -15.35
CA SER A 100 -16.47 18.06 -16.68
C SER A 100 -15.67 17.30 -17.74
N GLN A 101 -16.37 16.79 -18.75
CA GLN A 101 -15.74 16.13 -19.90
C GLN A 101 -14.66 16.99 -20.53
N ARG A 102 -14.90 18.28 -20.71
CA ARG A 102 -13.94 19.24 -21.27
C ARG A 102 -12.61 19.31 -20.49
N GLN A 103 -12.66 19.21 -19.17
CA GLN A 103 -11.44 19.24 -18.36
C GLN A 103 -10.65 17.93 -18.46
N LEU A 104 -11.33 16.79 -18.52
CA LEU A 104 -10.68 15.49 -18.71
C LEU A 104 -10.05 15.34 -20.09
N GLU A 105 -10.66 15.88 -21.13
CA GLU A 105 -10.11 15.84 -22.49
C GLU A 105 -8.81 16.63 -22.61
N ARG A 106 -8.66 17.74 -21.87
CA ARG A 106 -7.40 18.48 -21.82
C ARG A 106 -6.23 17.67 -21.26
N GLU A 107 -6.50 16.77 -20.33
CA GLU A 107 -5.49 15.89 -19.72
C GLU A 107 -5.10 14.74 -20.66
N LYS A 108 -6.07 14.22 -21.43
CA LYS A 108 -5.88 13.10 -22.35
C LYS A 108 -4.87 13.37 -23.45
N ASP A 109 -4.78 14.62 -23.89
CA ASP A 109 -3.86 15.03 -24.97
C ASP A 109 -2.39 15.14 -24.48
N HIS A 110 -2.13 15.07 -23.18
CA HIS A 110 -0.80 15.32 -22.60
C HIS A 110 -0.22 14.17 -21.76
N ILE A 111 -1.00 13.12 -21.46
CA ILE A 111 -0.54 11.95 -20.70
C ILE A 111 -0.69 10.71 -21.57
N GLU A 112 0.42 10.29 -22.18
CA GLU A 112 0.49 9.07 -22.97
C GLU A 112 0.15 7.86 -22.09
N GLY A 113 -0.98 7.19 -22.40
CA GLY A 113 -1.45 6.01 -21.68
C GLY A 113 -2.51 6.25 -20.57
N PHE A 114 -2.93 7.48 -20.30
CA PHE A 114 -3.99 7.77 -19.34
C PHE A 114 -5.38 7.77 -20.02
N ALA A 115 -5.83 6.60 -20.44
CA ALA A 115 -7.26 6.38 -20.71
C ALA A 115 -7.93 5.96 -19.39
N ALA A 116 -8.17 6.92 -18.50
CA ALA A 116 -8.89 6.63 -17.26
C ALA A 116 -10.29 6.14 -17.61
N GLU A 117 -10.59 4.86 -17.34
CA GLU A 117 -11.96 4.40 -17.31
C GLU A 117 -12.65 5.07 -16.11
N VAL A 118 -13.23 6.25 -16.35
CA VAL A 118 -13.95 7.03 -15.36
C VAL A 118 -15.41 6.60 -15.29
N ALA A 119 -16.02 6.74 -14.13
CA ALA A 119 -17.46 6.59 -13.99
C ALA A 119 -18.15 7.89 -14.44
N TRP A 120 -19.06 7.78 -15.40
CA TRP A 120 -19.80 8.92 -15.94
C TRP A 120 -21.18 9.04 -15.32
N VAL A 121 -21.53 10.24 -14.88
CA VAL A 121 -22.91 10.61 -14.53
C VAL A 121 -23.53 11.25 -15.75
N THR A 122 -24.50 10.57 -16.31
CA THR A 122 -25.20 10.96 -17.56
C THR A 122 -26.65 11.32 -17.34
N LYS A 123 -27.19 11.03 -16.13
CA LYS A 123 -28.60 11.29 -15.80
C LYS A 123 -28.74 12.00 -14.46
N ALA A 124 -29.75 12.86 -14.37
CA ALA A 124 -30.28 13.40 -13.13
C ALA A 124 -31.72 12.93 -12.97
N GLY A 125 -31.95 11.96 -12.07
CA GLY A 125 -33.21 11.23 -12.03
C GLY A 125 -33.44 10.42 -13.32
N SER A 126 -34.55 10.66 -14.02
CA SER A 126 -34.88 10.01 -15.30
C SER A 126 -34.37 10.77 -16.52
N SER A 127 -33.97 12.03 -16.38
CA SER A 127 -33.54 12.90 -17.47
C SER A 127 -32.05 12.80 -17.76
N ASN A 128 -31.65 12.81 -19.02
CA ASN A 128 -30.25 12.94 -19.39
C ASN A 128 -29.76 14.37 -19.07
N ILE A 129 -28.55 14.47 -18.54
CA ILE A 129 -27.89 15.78 -18.38
C ILE A 129 -27.23 16.17 -19.72
N GLU A 130 -27.31 17.43 -20.06
CA GLU A 130 -26.80 17.96 -21.34
C GLU A 130 -25.29 17.73 -21.50
N ASN A 131 -24.54 18.00 -20.42
CA ASN A 131 -23.10 17.82 -20.39
C ASN A 131 -22.74 16.75 -19.33
N PRO A 132 -22.43 15.52 -19.71
CA PRO A 132 -22.03 14.49 -18.78
C PRO A 132 -20.83 14.91 -17.93
N VAL A 133 -20.83 14.49 -16.66
CA VAL A 133 -19.73 14.74 -15.75
C VAL A 133 -19.16 13.40 -15.27
N ALA A 134 -17.82 13.36 -15.08
CA ALA A 134 -17.16 12.19 -14.52
C ALA A 134 -17.03 12.32 -13.00
N ILE A 135 -16.99 11.19 -12.31
CA ILE A 135 -16.51 11.15 -10.92
C ILE A 135 -14.99 11.17 -10.96
N ARG A 136 -14.35 12.02 -10.16
CA ARG A 136 -12.90 12.22 -10.16
C ARG A 136 -12.11 10.92 -9.96
N PRO A 137 -11.18 10.57 -10.86
CA PRO A 137 -10.19 9.51 -10.64
C PRO A 137 -8.96 10.02 -9.86
N THR A 138 -8.75 11.34 -9.90
CA THR A 138 -7.75 12.18 -9.23
C THR A 138 -8.17 13.63 -9.43
N SER A 139 -7.53 14.60 -8.78
CA SER A 139 -8.05 15.98 -8.74
C SER A 139 -7.25 17.03 -9.51
N GLU A 140 -6.18 16.68 -10.20
CA GLU A 140 -5.34 17.60 -10.98
C GLU A 140 -6.17 18.44 -11.95
N THR A 141 -7.05 17.81 -12.69
CA THR A 141 -7.93 18.46 -13.68
C THR A 141 -8.91 19.46 -13.07
N VAL A 142 -9.26 19.29 -11.79
CA VAL A 142 -10.13 20.23 -11.07
C VAL A 142 -9.32 21.31 -10.38
N MET A 143 -8.18 20.96 -9.77
CA MET A 143 -7.37 21.87 -8.97
C MET A 143 -6.56 22.88 -9.79
N TYR A 144 -5.85 22.41 -10.82
CA TYR A 144 -4.85 23.24 -11.47
C TYR A 144 -5.39 24.42 -12.28
N PRO A 145 -6.60 24.38 -12.88
CA PRO A 145 -7.22 25.58 -13.41
C PRO A 145 -7.45 26.69 -12.36
N TYR A 146 -7.60 26.32 -11.08
CA TYR A 146 -7.73 27.27 -9.98
C TYR A 146 -6.36 27.71 -9.46
N PHE A 147 -5.34 26.85 -9.46
CA PHE A 147 -3.96 27.27 -9.21
C PHE A 147 -3.55 28.40 -10.15
N ALA A 148 -3.88 28.29 -11.44
CA ALA A 148 -3.63 29.33 -12.43
C ALA A 148 -4.34 30.67 -12.12
N LYS A 149 -5.47 30.63 -11.41
CA LYS A 149 -6.20 31.84 -10.98
C LYS A 149 -5.68 32.43 -9.67
N TRP A 150 -5.19 31.58 -8.76
CA TRP A 150 -4.76 31.99 -7.42
C TRP A 150 -3.30 32.42 -7.40
N ILE A 151 -2.43 31.75 -8.13
CA ILE A 151 -1.01 32.08 -8.25
C ILE A 151 -0.85 33.18 -9.30
N ARG A 152 -0.64 34.40 -8.84
CA ARG A 152 -0.49 35.58 -9.69
C ARG A 152 0.92 36.15 -9.66
N THR A 153 1.60 35.98 -8.55
CA THR A 153 2.95 36.46 -8.30
C THR A 153 3.79 35.40 -7.59
N TYR A 154 5.11 35.58 -7.59
CA TYR A 154 6.01 34.71 -6.80
C TYR A 154 5.73 34.73 -5.30
N ARG A 155 5.00 35.76 -4.79
CA ARG A 155 4.63 35.86 -3.37
C ARG A 155 3.47 34.94 -2.98
N ASP A 156 2.74 34.40 -3.95
CA ASP A 156 1.68 33.44 -3.74
C ASP A 156 2.25 32.01 -3.61
N LEU A 157 3.57 31.86 -3.72
CA LEU A 157 4.30 30.59 -3.62
C LEU A 157 5.10 30.50 -2.32
N PRO A 158 5.28 29.30 -1.76
CA PRO A 158 4.69 28.05 -2.24
C PRO A 158 3.20 27.95 -1.91
N LEU A 159 2.39 27.50 -2.88
CA LEU A 159 1.00 27.10 -2.61
C LEU A 159 1.01 25.59 -2.30
N LYS A 160 0.49 25.18 -1.15
CA LYS A 160 0.53 23.81 -0.66
C LYS A 160 -0.83 23.38 -0.16
N LEU A 161 -1.50 22.52 -0.89
CA LEU A 161 -2.84 22.06 -0.59
C LEU A 161 -2.90 20.55 -0.45
N ASN A 162 -3.76 20.10 0.46
CA ASN A 162 -4.11 18.70 0.68
C ASN A 162 -5.62 18.55 0.70
N GLN A 163 -6.13 17.38 0.26
CA GLN A 163 -7.51 17.00 0.54
C GLN A 163 -7.63 15.53 0.91
N TRP A 164 -8.46 15.28 1.91
CA TRP A 164 -8.91 13.96 2.31
C TRP A 164 -10.22 13.68 1.61
N CYS A 165 -10.24 12.67 0.74
CA CYS A 165 -11.40 12.39 -0.09
C CYS A 165 -11.45 10.93 -0.57
N ASN A 166 -12.50 10.60 -1.32
CA ASN A 166 -12.58 9.39 -2.12
C ASN A 166 -12.33 9.70 -3.60
N VAL A 167 -11.91 8.70 -4.33
CA VAL A 167 -11.81 8.70 -5.79
C VAL A 167 -12.38 7.41 -6.36
N VAL A 168 -12.78 7.45 -7.64
CA VAL A 168 -13.33 6.30 -8.34
C VAL A 168 -12.53 6.01 -9.60
N ARG A 169 -12.02 4.77 -9.71
CA ARG A 169 -11.29 4.27 -10.89
C ARG A 169 -11.94 2.98 -11.36
N TRP A 170 -12.64 3.03 -12.48
CA TRP A 170 -13.48 1.92 -12.97
C TRP A 170 -12.72 0.86 -13.76
N GLU A 171 -11.44 1.06 -14.00
CA GLU A 171 -10.54 0.28 -14.87
C GLU A 171 -10.27 -1.19 -14.45
N PHE A 172 -10.65 -1.61 -13.24
CA PHE A 172 -10.24 -2.89 -12.71
C PHE A 172 -11.14 -4.05 -13.11
N LYS A 173 -10.59 -4.99 -13.88
CA LYS A 173 -11.28 -6.24 -14.24
C LYS A 173 -11.39 -7.22 -13.07
N ASN A 174 -10.36 -7.26 -12.20
CA ASN A 174 -10.31 -8.14 -11.03
C ASN A 174 -10.04 -7.31 -9.77
N PRO A 175 -11.05 -6.69 -9.16
CA PRO A 175 -10.88 -5.92 -7.94
C PRO A 175 -10.49 -6.84 -6.76
N GLN A 176 -9.61 -6.33 -5.90
CA GLN A 176 -9.18 -6.99 -4.67
C GLN A 176 -9.34 -6.03 -3.50
N PRO A 177 -9.89 -6.46 -2.36
CA PRO A 177 -10.09 -5.61 -1.20
C PRO A 177 -8.81 -4.86 -0.81
N PHE A 178 -8.92 -3.57 -0.54
CA PHE A 178 -7.84 -2.61 -0.26
C PHE A 178 -6.80 -2.45 -1.39
N ILE A 179 -6.35 -3.52 -2.03
CA ILE A 179 -5.23 -3.49 -2.99
C ILE A 179 -5.65 -2.85 -4.33
N ARG A 180 -6.81 -3.27 -4.86
CA ARG A 180 -7.38 -2.77 -6.13
C ARG A 180 -8.89 -2.65 -6.01
N THR A 181 -9.36 -1.49 -5.62
CA THR A 181 -10.77 -1.17 -5.45
C THR A 181 -11.21 -0.12 -6.44
N ARG A 182 -12.46 -0.16 -6.85
CA ARG A 182 -13.01 0.86 -7.76
C ARG A 182 -13.23 2.19 -7.07
N GLU A 183 -13.61 2.16 -5.81
CA GLU A 183 -13.67 3.32 -4.93
C GLU A 183 -12.71 3.10 -3.75
N PHE A 184 -11.97 4.13 -3.36
CA PHE A 184 -11.11 4.11 -2.19
C PHE A 184 -10.95 5.48 -1.57
N LEU A 185 -10.66 5.48 -0.28
CA LEU A 185 -10.29 6.69 0.45
C LEU A 185 -8.79 6.94 0.28
N TRP A 186 -8.44 8.18 0.14
CA TRP A 186 -7.06 8.61 0.07
C TRP A 186 -6.87 10.04 0.58
N GLN A 187 -5.64 10.43 0.63
CA GLN A 187 -5.20 11.79 0.68
C GLN A 187 -4.44 12.08 -0.62
N GLU A 188 -4.65 13.25 -1.17
CA GLU A 188 -3.87 13.77 -2.28
C GLU A 188 -3.39 15.18 -1.95
N GLY A 189 -2.07 15.36 -2.01
CA GLY A 189 -1.42 16.65 -1.86
C GLY A 189 -0.98 17.17 -3.22
N HIS A 190 -1.21 18.45 -3.43
CA HIS A 190 -0.83 19.17 -4.67
C HIS A 190 -0.19 20.48 -4.30
N THR A 191 1.03 20.69 -4.79
CA THR A 191 1.82 21.86 -4.42
C THR A 191 2.42 22.55 -5.63
N ALA A 192 2.71 23.84 -5.48
CA ALA A 192 3.38 24.65 -6.48
C ALA A 192 4.51 25.44 -5.81
N HIS A 193 5.67 25.45 -6.42
CA HIS A 193 6.90 26.08 -5.95
C HIS A 193 7.51 27.01 -7.00
N PHE A 194 8.32 27.95 -6.57
CA PHE A 194 9.02 28.84 -7.47
C PHE A 194 10.22 28.13 -8.10
N THR A 195 11.00 27.38 -7.32
CA THR A 195 12.20 26.70 -7.81
C THR A 195 12.06 25.17 -7.81
N LYS A 196 12.87 24.53 -8.64
CA LYS A 196 12.96 23.06 -8.67
C LYS A 196 13.48 22.49 -7.35
N GLU A 197 14.44 23.17 -6.73
CA GLU A 197 15.07 22.76 -5.49
C GLU A 197 14.08 22.74 -4.33
N GLU A 198 13.14 23.68 -4.28
CA GLU A 198 12.05 23.71 -3.29
C GLU A 198 11.10 22.52 -3.52
N ALA A 199 10.73 22.26 -4.78
CA ALA A 199 9.87 21.13 -5.13
C ALA A 199 10.53 19.79 -4.79
N ASP A 200 11.78 19.57 -5.17
CA ASP A 200 12.55 18.36 -4.88
C ASP A 200 12.67 18.14 -3.35
N THR A 201 12.95 19.20 -2.60
CA THR A 201 13.05 19.13 -1.14
C THR A 201 11.74 18.65 -0.50
N GLU A 202 10.60 19.11 -0.98
CA GLU A 202 9.29 18.68 -0.48
C GLU A 202 9.02 17.21 -0.82
N VAL A 203 9.31 16.76 -2.05
CA VAL A 203 9.13 15.35 -2.45
C VAL A 203 9.80 14.40 -1.47
N TYR A 204 11.05 14.70 -1.08
CA TYR A 204 11.78 13.86 -0.13
C TYR A 204 11.24 13.96 1.32
N LYS A 205 10.79 15.14 1.76
CA LYS A 205 10.17 15.29 3.08
C LYS A 205 8.88 14.49 3.19
N ILE A 206 8.01 14.55 2.17
CA ILE A 206 6.77 13.78 2.13
C ILE A 206 7.06 12.28 2.07
N LEU A 207 8.04 11.86 1.28
CA LEU A 207 8.46 10.47 1.22
C LEU A 207 8.91 9.96 2.59
N GLU A 208 9.67 10.76 3.35
CA GLU A 208 10.11 10.39 4.69
C GLU A 208 8.93 10.23 5.66
N LEU A 209 7.90 11.07 5.57
CA LEU A 209 6.67 10.88 6.34
C LEU A 209 5.97 9.56 5.98
N TYR A 210 5.88 9.22 4.70
CA TYR A 210 5.32 7.93 4.28
C TYR A 210 6.14 6.74 4.77
N ARG A 211 7.47 6.86 4.82
CA ARG A 211 8.37 5.81 5.32
C ARG A 211 8.06 5.41 6.77
N GLN A 212 7.62 6.34 7.60
CA GLN A 212 7.28 6.07 8.99
C GLN A 212 6.07 5.14 9.14
N PHE A 213 5.17 5.08 8.16
CA PHE A 213 4.02 4.15 8.17
C PHE A 213 4.37 2.75 7.70
N ALA A 214 5.21 2.63 6.69
CA ALA A 214 5.37 1.37 5.98
C ALA A 214 6.74 0.70 6.17
N GLY A 215 7.63 1.29 6.99
CA GLY A 215 8.90 0.67 7.41
C GLY A 215 9.86 0.33 6.28
N GLY A 216 9.76 0.98 5.11
CA GLY A 216 10.59 0.72 3.93
C GLY A 216 11.64 1.79 3.69
N LEU A 217 12.84 1.35 3.27
CA LEU A 217 13.94 2.20 2.85
C LEU A 217 13.86 2.49 1.34
N TYR A 218 13.75 3.77 0.99
CA TYR A 218 14.02 4.42 -0.30
C TYR A 218 13.20 4.05 -1.54
N THR A 219 12.27 4.97 -1.89
CA THR A 219 11.87 5.34 -3.26
C THR A 219 11.00 6.61 -3.24
N THR A 220 10.82 7.32 -4.35
CA THR A 220 9.71 8.28 -4.54
C THR A 220 8.34 7.59 -4.51
N THR A 221 8.32 6.28 -4.53
CA THR A 221 7.21 5.40 -4.22
C THR A 221 7.56 4.51 -3.04
N LEU A 222 6.60 4.21 -2.18
CA LEU A 222 6.75 3.26 -1.11
C LEU A 222 6.19 1.91 -1.58
N GLU A 223 7.08 0.94 -1.81
CA GLU A 223 6.73 -0.38 -2.32
C GLU A 223 6.81 -1.43 -1.22
N GLY A 224 5.67 -2.10 -0.94
CA GLY A 224 5.63 -3.30 -0.13
C GLY A 224 5.93 -4.56 -0.96
N PHE A 225 6.58 -5.55 -0.38
CA PHE A 225 6.84 -6.84 -1.01
C PHE A 225 5.97 -7.93 -0.41
N ILE A 226 5.30 -8.71 -1.26
CA ILE A 226 4.50 -9.86 -0.85
C ILE A 226 5.26 -11.15 -1.23
N PRO A 227 6.01 -11.77 -0.30
CA PRO A 227 6.91 -12.90 -0.61
C PRO A 227 6.20 -14.09 -1.21
N THR A 228 4.98 -14.38 -0.75
CA THR A 228 4.17 -15.52 -1.20
C THR A 228 3.87 -15.47 -2.68
N THR A 229 3.68 -14.27 -3.24
CA THR A 229 3.36 -14.06 -4.66
C THR A 229 4.56 -13.54 -5.46
N GLY A 230 5.62 -13.07 -4.79
CA GLY A 230 6.77 -12.41 -5.42
C GLY A 230 6.43 -11.08 -6.06
N ARG A 231 5.43 -10.35 -5.55
CA ARG A 231 4.92 -9.11 -6.14
C ARG A 231 5.15 -7.90 -5.26
N GLY A 232 5.45 -6.77 -5.89
CA GLY A 232 5.43 -5.45 -5.29
C GLY A 232 4.00 -4.90 -5.21
N VAL A 233 3.73 -4.14 -4.17
CA VAL A 233 2.50 -3.36 -3.98
C VAL A 233 2.87 -1.94 -3.56
N GLN A 234 2.44 -0.95 -4.34
CA GLN A 234 2.68 0.45 -4.02
C GLN A 234 1.76 0.91 -2.89
N ALA A 235 2.33 1.33 -1.76
CA ALA A 235 1.58 1.82 -0.59
C ALA A 235 1.33 3.33 -0.64
N ALA A 236 2.32 4.12 -1.05
CA ALA A 236 2.22 5.57 -1.18
C ALA A 236 3.16 6.10 -2.27
N THR A 237 2.92 7.31 -2.74
CA THR A 237 3.74 7.97 -3.77
C THR A 237 3.98 9.43 -3.48
N SER A 238 5.15 9.94 -3.86
CA SER A 238 5.47 11.37 -3.89
C SER A 238 6.18 11.68 -5.21
N HIS A 239 5.52 12.47 -6.05
CA HIS A 239 5.95 12.78 -7.41
C HIS A 239 6.40 14.24 -7.54
N CYS A 240 7.56 14.46 -8.13
CA CYS A 240 7.90 15.73 -8.72
C CYS A 240 7.29 15.78 -10.13
N LEU A 241 6.24 16.54 -10.34
CA LEU A 241 5.57 16.69 -11.65
C LEU A 241 6.33 17.62 -12.59
N GLY A 242 7.37 18.28 -12.10
CA GLY A 242 8.13 19.25 -12.86
C GLY A 242 7.27 20.46 -13.27
N GLN A 243 7.33 20.84 -14.54
CA GLN A 243 6.53 21.93 -15.11
C GLN A 243 5.48 21.45 -16.13
N ASN A 244 5.19 20.14 -16.18
CA ASN A 244 4.30 19.59 -17.20
C ASN A 244 2.88 20.14 -17.06
N PHE A 245 2.30 20.04 -15.88
CA PHE A 245 0.96 20.55 -15.61
C PHE A 245 0.91 22.08 -15.58
N SER A 246 1.94 22.76 -15.07
CA SER A 246 1.98 24.23 -15.08
C SER A 246 2.00 24.80 -16.49
N LYS A 247 2.63 24.13 -17.43
CA LYS A 247 2.58 24.46 -18.87
C LYS A 247 1.20 24.19 -19.49
N MET A 248 0.60 23.06 -19.12
CA MET A 248 -0.72 22.64 -19.61
C MET A 248 -1.85 23.60 -19.16
N PHE A 249 -1.79 24.04 -17.92
CA PHE A 249 -2.82 24.90 -17.30
C PHE A 249 -2.44 26.39 -17.22
N ASP A 250 -1.28 26.78 -17.82
CA ASP A 250 -0.76 28.14 -17.86
C ASP A 250 -0.59 28.75 -16.46
N ILE A 251 0.02 27.97 -15.53
CA ILE A 251 0.33 28.45 -14.18
C ILE A 251 1.68 29.12 -14.22
N VAL A 252 1.66 30.46 -14.37
CA VAL A 252 2.85 31.28 -14.58
C VAL A 252 2.95 32.40 -13.56
N ILE A 253 4.18 32.80 -13.26
CA ILE A 253 4.52 33.95 -12.45
C ILE A 253 5.57 34.79 -13.16
N GLU A 254 5.76 36.04 -12.73
CA GLU A 254 6.90 36.86 -13.14
C GLU A 254 8.10 36.58 -12.25
N ASP A 255 9.25 36.25 -12.85
CA ASP A 255 10.51 36.11 -12.11
C ASP A 255 10.91 37.49 -11.54
N PRO A 256 11.12 37.59 -10.21
CA PRO A 256 11.46 38.85 -9.58
C PRO A 256 12.81 39.44 -10.03
N LYS A 257 13.66 38.66 -10.73
CA LYS A 257 14.99 39.08 -11.18
C LYS A 257 14.94 39.82 -12.53
N ASP A 258 14.14 39.31 -13.47
CA ASP A 258 14.15 39.81 -14.86
C ASP A 258 12.73 40.07 -15.43
N ALA A 259 11.70 39.96 -14.59
CA ALA A 259 10.27 40.11 -14.94
C ALA A 259 9.77 39.22 -16.08
N LYS A 260 10.50 38.15 -16.41
CA LYS A 260 10.03 37.17 -17.38
C LYS A 260 9.00 36.23 -16.79
N LYS A 261 8.05 35.81 -17.61
CA LYS A 261 7.08 34.78 -17.22
C LYS A 261 7.75 33.41 -17.17
N VAL A 262 7.65 32.75 -16.02
CA VAL A 262 8.13 31.40 -15.78
C VAL A 262 7.03 30.51 -15.24
N HIS A 263 7.02 29.23 -15.64
CA HIS A 263 6.08 28.27 -15.10
C HIS A 263 6.54 27.79 -13.72
N VAL A 264 5.59 27.54 -12.83
CA VAL A 264 5.87 27.02 -11.49
C VAL A 264 6.27 25.55 -11.54
N TRP A 265 7.00 25.08 -10.53
CA TRP A 265 7.32 23.67 -10.29
C TRP A 265 6.26 23.06 -9.39
N GLN A 266 5.80 21.86 -9.72
CA GLN A 266 4.68 21.24 -9.03
C GLN A 266 5.02 19.83 -8.54
N ASN A 267 4.43 19.47 -7.41
CA ASN A 267 4.45 18.12 -6.86
C ASN A 267 3.01 17.61 -6.65
N SER A 268 2.89 16.29 -6.65
CA SER A 268 1.69 15.56 -6.26
C SER A 268 2.09 14.36 -5.43
N TRP A 269 1.37 14.11 -4.33
CA TRP A 269 1.69 13.02 -3.43
C TRP A 269 0.42 12.48 -2.76
N GLY A 270 0.40 11.16 -2.50
CA GLY A 270 -0.78 10.49 -1.99
C GLY A 270 -0.51 9.18 -1.26
N ILE A 271 -1.34 8.90 -0.26
CA ILE A 271 -1.49 7.63 0.43
C ILE A 271 -2.96 7.24 0.49
N SER A 272 -3.27 5.97 0.33
CA SER A 272 -4.65 5.46 0.31
C SER A 272 -4.87 4.33 1.31
N THR A 273 -6.12 3.91 1.44
CA THR A 273 -6.51 2.72 2.22
C THR A 273 -5.86 1.42 1.73
N ARG A 274 -5.17 1.41 0.58
CA ARG A 274 -4.32 0.28 0.16
C ARG A 274 -3.24 -0.06 1.20
N SER A 275 -2.74 0.94 1.93
CA SER A 275 -1.75 0.73 3.00
C SER A 275 -2.26 -0.18 4.11
N ILE A 276 -3.57 -0.17 4.41
CA ILE A 276 -4.19 -1.09 5.38
C ILE A 276 -4.05 -2.55 4.90
N GLY A 277 -4.30 -2.81 3.61
CA GLY A 277 -4.17 -4.15 3.02
C GLY A 277 -2.75 -4.73 3.08
N VAL A 278 -1.74 -3.87 3.18
CA VAL A 278 -0.33 -4.27 3.34
C VAL A 278 0.01 -4.58 4.80
N MET A 279 -0.68 -3.94 5.76
CA MET A 279 -0.37 -3.99 7.21
C MET A 279 -1.09 -5.11 7.97
N THR A 280 -2.08 -5.81 7.38
CA THR A 280 -2.95 -6.74 8.12
C THR A 280 -2.28 -8.04 8.51
N THR A 281 -2.12 -8.28 9.83
CA THR A 281 -1.94 -9.59 10.46
C THR A 281 -2.46 -9.58 11.92
N GLU A 282 -3.28 -10.52 12.29
CA GLU A 282 -3.92 -11.14 13.47
C GLU A 282 -3.44 -10.81 14.92
N ASP A 283 -4.16 -10.89 15.94
CA ASP A 283 -5.15 -11.51 16.86
C ASP A 283 -4.98 -11.20 18.36
N ASP A 284 -5.69 -11.50 19.28
CA ASP A 284 -6.58 -12.10 20.28
C ASP A 284 -6.52 -11.60 21.77
N LYS A 285 -7.25 -12.03 22.59
CA LYS A 285 -8.33 -12.20 23.60
C LYS A 285 -7.93 -12.30 25.10
N LYS A 286 -8.73 -12.17 25.99
CA LYS A 286 -9.54 -12.00 27.21
C LYS A 286 -9.09 -12.62 28.54
N LEU A 287 -9.37 -12.07 29.78
CA LEU A 287 -10.30 -12.39 30.89
C LEU A 287 -9.88 -11.92 32.30
N VAL A 288 -10.76 -11.50 33.09
CA VAL A 288 -11.23 -11.51 34.50
C VAL A 288 -11.69 -10.13 34.96
N GLU A 289 -12.99 -9.97 35.15
CA GLU A 289 -13.73 -8.73 34.99
C GLU A 289 -13.38 -7.53 35.88
N SER A 290 -13.18 -7.71 37.20
CA SER A 290 -12.98 -6.55 38.07
C SER A 290 -11.54 -6.06 38.04
N LYS A 291 -10.55 -6.92 38.27
CA LYS A 291 -9.14 -6.58 38.26
C LYS A 291 -8.65 -6.24 36.84
N VAL A 292 -9.31 -6.84 35.86
CA VAL A 292 -9.08 -6.49 34.43
C VAL A 292 -9.50 -5.06 34.14
N ASN A 293 -10.62 -4.59 34.68
CA ASN A 293 -11.01 -3.18 34.48
C ASN A 293 -10.01 -2.21 35.14
N ASP A 294 -9.49 -2.52 36.36
CA ASP A 294 -8.46 -1.72 36.99
C ASP A 294 -7.19 -1.65 36.09
N VAL A 295 -6.72 -2.81 35.63
CA VAL A 295 -5.56 -2.91 34.70
C VAL A 295 -5.82 -2.17 33.38
N VAL A 296 -7.03 -2.23 32.82
CA VAL A 296 -7.40 -1.49 31.61
C VAL A 296 -7.32 0.02 31.85
N GLU A 297 -7.82 0.53 32.96
CA GLU A 297 -7.77 1.96 33.25
C GLU A 297 -6.32 2.42 33.56
N GLU A 298 -5.55 1.62 34.27
CA GLU A 298 -4.11 1.88 34.49
C GLU A 298 -3.33 1.96 33.15
N LEU A 299 -3.56 1.03 32.20
CA LEU A 299 -2.93 1.04 30.89
C LEU A 299 -3.42 2.21 30.01
N LYS A 300 -4.69 2.56 30.08
CA LYS A 300 -5.23 3.74 29.38
C LYS A 300 -4.62 5.03 29.89
N SER A 301 -4.34 5.13 31.17
CA SER A 301 -3.72 6.34 31.77
C SER A 301 -2.33 6.65 31.20
N VAL A 302 -1.63 5.65 30.66
CA VAL A 302 -0.34 5.80 29.98
C VAL A 302 -0.43 5.72 28.46
N GLY A 303 -1.63 5.92 27.91
CA GLY A 303 -1.87 6.02 26.47
C GLY A 303 -1.99 4.68 25.74
N ILE A 304 -2.10 3.56 26.45
CA ILE A 304 -2.30 2.24 25.83
C ILE A 304 -3.78 2.00 25.57
N LYS A 305 -4.13 1.67 24.32
CA LYS A 305 -5.51 1.28 23.93
C LYS A 305 -5.83 -0.12 24.46
N ALA A 306 -6.18 -0.22 25.72
CA ALA A 306 -6.55 -1.48 26.38
C ALA A 306 -8.06 -1.67 26.39
N LYS A 307 -8.52 -2.94 26.27
CA LYS A 307 -9.92 -3.32 26.31
C LYS A 307 -10.09 -4.64 27.07
N ALA A 308 -10.99 -4.64 28.05
CA ALA A 308 -11.45 -5.86 28.70
C ALA A 308 -12.45 -6.60 27.80
N ASP A 309 -12.35 -7.92 27.72
CA ASP A 309 -13.40 -8.73 27.12
C ASP A 309 -14.07 -9.64 28.17
N LEU A 310 -15.14 -9.16 28.70
CA LEU A 310 -15.91 -9.75 29.77
C LEU A 310 -17.10 -10.60 29.28
N ARG A 311 -17.18 -10.93 27.96
CA ARG A 311 -18.32 -11.70 27.39
C ARG A 311 -18.38 -13.11 27.96
N GLU A 312 -19.44 -13.44 28.69
CA GLU A 312 -19.62 -14.74 29.37
C GLU A 312 -19.95 -15.91 28.41
N ASN A 313 -20.57 -15.60 27.26
CA ASN A 313 -21.10 -16.61 26.33
C ASN A 313 -20.04 -17.28 25.43
N TYR A 314 -18.75 -17.00 25.63
CA TYR A 314 -17.67 -17.53 24.81
C TYR A 314 -16.57 -18.17 25.63
N SER A 315 -16.04 -19.32 25.18
CA SER A 315 -14.92 -19.97 25.83
C SER A 315 -13.64 -19.11 25.76
N PRO A 316 -12.66 -19.26 26.66
CA PRO A 316 -11.39 -18.57 26.59
C PRO A 316 -10.70 -18.74 25.22
N GLY A 317 -10.66 -19.96 24.68
CA GLY A 317 -10.08 -20.22 23.36
C GLY A 317 -10.77 -19.48 22.21
N TYR A 318 -12.12 -19.40 22.21
CA TYR A 318 -12.85 -18.56 21.24
C TYR A 318 -12.47 -17.10 21.39
N LYS A 319 -12.37 -16.60 22.60
CA LYS A 319 -12.00 -15.23 22.90
C LYS A 319 -10.57 -14.93 22.47
N TYR A 320 -9.64 -15.84 22.66
CA TYR A 320 -8.26 -15.72 22.19
C TYR A 320 -8.21 -15.61 20.67
N ASN A 321 -8.84 -16.51 19.96
CA ASN A 321 -8.92 -16.50 18.51
C ASN A 321 -9.57 -15.23 17.95
N HIS A 322 -10.64 -14.73 18.53
CA HIS A 322 -11.31 -13.51 18.09
C HIS A 322 -10.42 -12.26 18.14
N TRP A 323 -9.64 -12.05 19.23
CA TRP A 323 -8.73 -10.91 19.31
C TRP A 323 -7.43 -11.14 18.53
N GLU A 324 -6.99 -12.42 18.38
CA GLU A 324 -5.93 -12.81 17.44
C GLU A 324 -6.27 -12.42 16.02
N LEU A 325 -7.48 -12.65 15.52
CA LEU A 325 -7.95 -12.17 14.22
C LEU A 325 -8.04 -10.63 14.11
N LYS A 326 -8.23 -9.91 15.21
CA LYS A 326 -8.35 -8.44 15.23
C LYS A 326 -7.02 -7.68 15.41
N GLY A 327 -5.90 -8.37 15.44
CA GLY A 327 -4.58 -7.74 15.45
C GLY A 327 -4.07 -7.22 16.79
N VAL A 328 -4.63 -7.65 17.92
CA VAL A 328 -4.18 -7.21 19.25
C VAL A 328 -2.77 -7.74 19.55
N PRO A 329 -1.74 -6.89 19.71
CA PRO A 329 -0.35 -7.34 19.77
C PRO A 329 0.03 -8.03 21.09
N ILE A 330 -0.65 -7.70 22.17
CA ILE A 330 -0.40 -8.26 23.49
C ILE A 330 -1.74 -8.69 24.12
N ARG A 331 -1.77 -9.90 24.64
CA ARG A 331 -2.84 -10.43 25.46
C ARG A 331 -2.36 -10.57 26.90
N LEU A 332 -3.14 -10.04 27.84
CA LEU A 332 -2.94 -10.24 29.25
C LEU A 332 -3.98 -11.25 29.74
N GLU A 333 -3.53 -12.39 30.24
CA GLU A 333 -4.39 -13.42 30.83
C GLU A 333 -4.29 -13.29 32.36
N ILE A 334 -5.44 -13.12 33.01
CA ILE A 334 -5.53 -13.02 34.48
C ILE A 334 -6.58 -14.01 34.96
N GLY A 335 -6.16 -15.11 35.54
CA GLY A 335 -7.03 -16.10 36.15
C GLY A 335 -6.99 -16.03 37.71
N PRO A 336 -7.78 -16.85 38.42
CA PRO A 336 -7.77 -16.87 39.89
C PRO A 336 -6.38 -17.16 40.51
N ARG A 337 -5.55 -17.98 39.83
CA ARG A 337 -4.18 -18.28 40.29
C ARG A 337 -3.24 -17.10 40.07
N ASP A 338 -3.44 -16.34 38.95
CA ASP A 338 -2.63 -15.17 38.65
C ASP A 338 -2.92 -14.04 39.64
N LEU A 339 -4.17 -13.87 40.06
CA LEU A 339 -4.55 -12.93 41.11
C LEU A 339 -3.92 -13.27 42.46
N GLN A 340 -3.87 -14.56 42.83
CA GLN A 340 -3.20 -15.00 44.06
C GLN A 340 -1.70 -14.67 44.05
N ASN A 341 -1.07 -14.76 42.87
CA ASN A 341 0.33 -14.48 42.67
C ASN A 341 0.62 -12.99 42.34
N GLN A 342 -0.40 -12.11 42.34
CA GLN A 342 -0.29 -10.71 41.95
C GLN A 342 0.37 -10.50 40.60
N GLN A 343 0.09 -11.36 39.61
CA GLN A 343 0.67 -11.36 38.27
C GLN A 343 -0.39 -11.46 37.18
N SER A 344 0.03 -11.19 35.93
CA SER A 344 -0.70 -11.51 34.69
C SER A 344 0.20 -12.32 33.78
N LEU A 345 -0.35 -13.25 33.02
CA LEU A 345 0.37 -13.92 31.95
C LEU A 345 0.26 -13.08 30.68
N MET A 346 1.35 -12.40 30.31
CA MET A 346 1.44 -11.69 29.05
C MET A 346 1.76 -12.67 27.92
N VAL A 347 0.99 -12.61 26.84
CA VAL A 347 1.22 -13.38 25.61
C VAL A 347 1.47 -12.42 24.47
N ARG A 348 2.65 -12.51 23.86
CA ARG A 348 3.00 -11.79 22.64
C ARG A 348 2.45 -12.54 21.45
N ARG A 349 1.75 -11.81 20.62
CA ARG A 349 1.14 -12.37 19.42
C ARG A 349 2.15 -12.67 18.29
N ASP A 350 3.13 -11.81 18.10
CA ASP A 350 4.06 -11.89 16.97
C ASP A 350 4.98 -13.13 16.98
N ASN A 351 5.16 -13.75 18.14
CA ASN A 351 6.02 -14.93 18.32
C ASN A 351 5.43 -16.00 19.24
N GLY A 352 4.23 -15.78 19.82
CA GLY A 352 3.56 -16.68 20.73
C GLY A 352 4.22 -16.84 22.10
N SER A 353 5.24 -16.04 22.43
CA SER A 353 5.92 -16.12 23.73
C SER A 353 4.99 -15.74 24.87
N LYS A 354 5.16 -16.43 26.00
CA LYS A 354 4.37 -16.24 27.24
C LYS A 354 5.29 -15.87 28.38
N GLU A 355 4.96 -14.82 29.09
CA GLU A 355 5.76 -14.31 30.21
C GLU A 355 4.82 -13.88 31.34
N PRO A 356 5.01 -14.40 32.60
CA PRO A 356 4.30 -13.89 33.76
C PRO A 356 4.89 -12.53 34.14
N ILE A 357 4.03 -11.52 34.29
CA ILE A 357 4.43 -10.16 34.68
C ILE A 357 3.70 -9.77 35.96
N PRO A 358 4.39 -9.22 36.98
CA PRO A 358 3.75 -8.65 38.15
C PRO A 358 2.73 -7.57 37.74
N LEU A 359 1.56 -7.52 38.39
CA LEU A 359 0.52 -6.53 38.08
C LEU A 359 1.05 -5.09 38.22
N ALA A 360 1.92 -4.85 39.22
CA ALA A 360 2.54 -3.54 39.44
C ALA A 360 3.44 -3.06 38.28
N ASP A 361 3.99 -3.97 37.48
CA ASP A 361 4.94 -3.66 36.40
C ASP A 361 4.27 -3.47 35.04
N LEU A 362 2.98 -3.74 34.91
CA LEU A 362 2.27 -3.72 33.63
C LEU A 362 2.35 -2.35 32.93
N VAL A 363 2.20 -1.27 33.69
CA VAL A 363 2.20 0.11 33.17
C VAL A 363 3.54 0.47 32.52
N SER A 364 4.67 -0.04 33.01
CA SER A 364 5.99 0.18 32.44
C SER A 364 6.35 -0.84 31.36
N ARG A 365 6.02 -2.11 31.59
CA ARG A 365 6.43 -3.22 30.72
C ARG A 365 5.66 -3.30 29.40
N ILE A 366 4.36 -2.98 29.39
CA ILE A 366 3.53 -3.11 28.19
C ILE A 366 3.96 -2.12 27.09
N PRO A 367 4.17 -0.81 27.37
CA PRO A 367 4.68 0.12 26.35
C PRO A 367 6.02 -0.32 25.73
N ASP A 368 6.95 -0.81 26.55
CA ASP A 368 8.25 -1.24 26.05
C ASP A 368 8.17 -2.56 25.28
N THR A 369 7.31 -3.48 25.70
CA THR A 369 7.06 -4.71 24.94
C THR A 369 6.44 -4.40 23.57
N LEU A 370 5.53 -3.42 23.46
CA LEU A 370 4.99 -2.98 22.18
C LEU A 370 6.08 -2.44 21.24
N LYS A 371 7.03 -1.66 21.74
CA LYS A 371 8.19 -1.19 20.95
C LYS A 371 9.06 -2.36 20.48
N ILE A 372 9.30 -3.35 21.35
CA ILE A 372 10.06 -4.56 20.99
C ILE A 372 9.32 -5.35 19.92
N ILE A 373 8.02 -5.57 20.05
CA ILE A 373 7.19 -6.25 19.04
C ILE A 373 7.31 -5.54 17.69
N GLN A 374 7.17 -4.21 17.67
CA GLN A 374 7.30 -3.41 16.45
C GLN A 374 8.68 -3.60 15.81
N LYS A 375 9.75 -3.55 16.60
CA LYS A 375 11.12 -3.77 16.13
C LYS A 375 11.30 -5.18 15.57
N ASP A 376 10.89 -6.20 16.32
CA ASP A 376 11.04 -7.60 15.92
C ASP A 376 10.27 -7.92 14.63
N MET A 377 9.07 -7.37 14.49
CA MET A 377 8.25 -7.52 13.27
C MET A 377 8.93 -6.83 12.07
N PHE A 378 9.45 -5.62 12.27
CA PHE A 378 10.18 -4.88 11.24
C PHE A 378 11.43 -5.64 10.79
N GLU A 379 12.25 -6.11 11.72
CA GLU A 379 13.49 -6.83 11.40
C GLU A 379 13.20 -8.15 10.64
N ARG A 380 12.15 -8.87 11.01
CA ARG A 380 11.71 -10.07 10.26
C ARG A 380 11.27 -9.73 8.85
N ALA A 381 10.43 -8.70 8.68
CA ALA A 381 9.96 -8.26 7.38
C ALA A 381 11.11 -7.74 6.50
N LYS A 382 12.01 -6.93 7.09
CA LYS A 382 13.20 -6.42 6.42
C LYS A 382 14.12 -7.55 5.96
N LYS A 383 14.36 -8.54 6.81
CA LYS A 383 15.17 -9.70 6.43
C LYS A 383 14.57 -10.43 5.23
N VAL A 384 13.25 -10.66 5.24
CA VAL A 384 12.57 -11.32 4.11
C VAL A 384 12.68 -10.47 2.84
N TYR A 385 12.55 -9.15 2.94
CA TYR A 385 12.74 -8.24 1.81
C TYR A 385 14.18 -8.33 1.26
N ASP A 386 15.17 -8.18 2.12
CA ASP A 386 16.60 -8.21 1.76
C ASP A 386 16.97 -9.56 1.12
N ASP A 387 16.43 -10.67 1.65
CA ASP A 387 16.63 -12.01 1.11
C ASP A 387 16.03 -12.19 -0.31
N HIS A 388 15.08 -11.33 -0.72
CA HIS A 388 14.43 -11.39 -2.03
C HIS A 388 14.88 -10.28 -2.99
N VAL A 389 15.78 -9.38 -2.62
CA VAL A 389 16.42 -8.44 -3.52
C VAL A 389 17.72 -9.07 -4.02
N LYS A 390 17.83 -9.33 -5.32
CA LYS A 390 18.98 -9.98 -5.94
C LYS A 390 19.66 -9.05 -6.94
N ILE A 391 20.96 -8.86 -6.79
CA ILE A 391 21.75 -8.15 -7.80
C ILE A 391 22.02 -9.13 -8.94
N VAL A 392 21.69 -8.72 -10.16
CA VAL A 392 21.90 -9.51 -11.39
C VAL A 392 22.70 -8.67 -12.38
N LEU A 393 23.80 -9.25 -12.85
CA LEU A 393 24.75 -8.59 -13.74
C LEU A 393 24.72 -9.12 -15.19
N LYS A 394 23.90 -10.16 -15.43
CA LYS A 394 23.71 -10.77 -16.76
C LYS A 394 22.26 -10.90 -17.11
N TRP A 395 21.89 -10.59 -18.35
CA TRP A 395 20.51 -10.71 -18.80
C TRP A 395 19.94 -12.15 -18.69
N GLU A 396 20.76 -13.14 -18.88
CA GLU A 396 20.39 -14.57 -18.82
C GLU A 396 19.78 -14.96 -17.45
N ASP A 397 20.26 -14.33 -16.38
CA ASP A 397 19.81 -14.61 -15.02
C ASP A 397 18.57 -13.77 -14.60
N PHE A 398 18.23 -12.75 -15.38
CA PHE A 398 17.22 -11.76 -15.02
C PHE A 398 15.81 -12.38 -14.88
N VAL A 399 15.35 -13.08 -15.91
CA VAL A 399 14.01 -13.67 -15.94
C VAL A 399 13.88 -14.81 -14.95
N SER A 400 14.89 -15.70 -14.85
CA SER A 400 14.90 -16.82 -13.90
C SER A 400 14.88 -16.35 -12.44
N THR A 401 15.58 -15.27 -12.13
CA THR A 401 15.58 -14.67 -10.79
C THR A 401 14.21 -14.07 -10.44
N LEU A 402 13.56 -13.37 -11.38
CA LEU A 402 12.18 -12.88 -11.22
C LEU A 402 11.18 -14.02 -11.03
N ASP A 403 11.36 -15.12 -11.75
CA ASP A 403 10.51 -16.31 -11.66
C ASP A 403 10.66 -17.02 -10.33
N GLY A 404 11.82 -16.87 -9.68
CA GLY A 404 12.10 -17.26 -8.31
C GLY A 404 11.42 -16.38 -7.25
N LYS A 405 10.46 -15.52 -7.65
CA LYS A 405 9.71 -14.59 -6.76
C LYS A 405 10.62 -13.56 -6.09
N ASN A 406 11.62 -13.06 -6.79
CA ASN A 406 12.52 -12.04 -6.31
C ASN A 406 12.29 -10.69 -7.00
N PHE A 407 12.75 -9.64 -6.37
CA PHE A 407 13.11 -8.39 -7.03
C PHE A 407 14.52 -8.49 -7.59
N VAL A 408 14.77 -7.80 -8.69
CA VAL A 408 16.05 -7.85 -9.38
C VAL A 408 16.65 -6.46 -9.50
N MET A 409 17.82 -6.29 -8.92
CA MET A 409 18.60 -5.06 -8.97
C MET A 409 19.62 -5.16 -10.09
N ILE A 410 19.57 -4.27 -11.07
CA ILE A 410 20.42 -4.32 -12.26
C ILE A 410 21.11 -2.99 -12.55
N PRO A 411 22.33 -2.99 -13.13
CA PRO A 411 22.89 -1.82 -13.76
C PRO A 411 22.02 -1.41 -14.95
N TRP A 412 21.56 -0.14 -14.98
CA TRP A 412 20.60 0.34 -15.98
C TRP A 412 20.97 1.70 -16.56
N CYS A 413 20.68 1.88 -17.86
CA CYS A 413 20.97 3.09 -18.63
C CYS A 413 19.96 4.23 -18.43
N GLU A 414 18.83 3.98 -17.75
CA GLU A 414 17.74 4.94 -17.53
C GLU A 414 17.04 5.43 -18.82
N GLU A 415 17.07 4.62 -19.88
CA GLU A 415 16.37 4.95 -21.12
C GLU A 415 14.99 4.29 -21.19
N VAL A 416 13.96 5.05 -21.54
CA VAL A 416 12.57 4.58 -21.68
C VAL A 416 12.46 3.42 -22.67
N SER A 417 13.15 3.50 -23.81
CA SER A 417 13.19 2.43 -24.81
C SER A 417 13.79 1.13 -24.27
N CYS A 418 14.77 1.23 -23.36
CA CYS A 418 15.35 0.08 -22.69
C CYS A 418 14.38 -0.54 -21.69
N GLU A 419 13.65 0.26 -20.93
CA GLU A 419 12.61 -0.21 -20.01
C GLU A 419 11.51 -0.98 -20.75
N THR A 420 11.03 -0.43 -21.86
CA THR A 420 10.05 -1.09 -22.74
C THR A 420 10.56 -2.45 -23.21
N SER A 421 11.82 -2.51 -23.66
CA SER A 421 12.47 -3.76 -24.08
C SER A 421 12.60 -4.77 -22.94
N ILE A 422 12.95 -4.34 -21.71
CA ILE A 422 13.00 -5.19 -20.52
C ILE A 422 11.62 -5.77 -20.22
N LYS A 423 10.58 -4.94 -20.26
CA LYS A 423 9.19 -5.37 -20.02
C LYS A 423 8.75 -6.41 -21.05
N GLU A 424 8.99 -6.19 -22.33
CA GLU A 424 8.63 -7.11 -23.41
C GLU A 424 9.38 -8.44 -23.31
N LYS A 425 10.70 -8.41 -23.16
CA LYS A 425 11.55 -9.60 -23.06
C LYS A 425 11.29 -10.44 -21.79
N SER A 426 10.81 -9.84 -20.72
CA SER A 426 10.50 -10.52 -19.46
C SER A 426 9.04 -10.94 -19.34
N THR A 427 8.20 -10.60 -20.33
CA THR A 427 6.80 -11.03 -20.39
C THR A 427 6.72 -12.53 -20.63
N ARG A 428 6.01 -13.26 -19.76
CA ARG A 428 5.73 -14.69 -20.00
C ARG A 428 4.58 -14.82 -21.00
N HIS A 429 4.80 -15.60 -22.03
CA HIS A 429 3.73 -16.15 -22.86
C HIS A 429 3.11 -17.35 -22.14
N VAL A 430 2.09 -17.06 -21.33
CA VAL A 430 1.36 -18.10 -20.60
C VAL A 430 0.54 -18.91 -21.60
N THR A 431 0.68 -20.23 -21.60
CA THR A 431 -0.22 -21.10 -22.37
C THR A 431 -1.63 -21.06 -21.78
N LYS A 432 -2.67 -21.37 -22.59
CA LYS A 432 -4.07 -21.37 -22.11
C LYS A 432 -4.28 -22.24 -20.84
N GLU A 433 -3.49 -23.28 -20.67
CA GLU A 433 -3.54 -24.19 -19.51
C GLU A 433 -2.96 -23.56 -18.24
N GLU A 434 -1.94 -22.71 -18.37
CA GLU A 434 -1.34 -21.95 -17.25
C GLU A 434 -2.13 -20.69 -16.91
N ALA A 435 -2.87 -20.12 -17.86
CA ALA A 435 -3.73 -18.95 -17.65
C ALA A 435 -4.94 -19.24 -16.75
N GLU A 436 -5.38 -20.51 -16.68
CA GLU A 436 -6.41 -20.96 -15.74
C GLU A 436 -5.88 -21.24 -14.33
N ASP A 437 -4.57 -21.55 -14.18
CA ASP A 437 -3.91 -21.64 -12.88
C ASP A 437 -3.52 -20.26 -12.40
N GLU A 438 -4.54 -19.46 -12.16
CA GLU A 438 -4.48 -18.18 -11.50
C GLU A 438 -3.49 -17.15 -12.02
N LYS A 439 -4.02 -16.07 -12.53
CA LYS A 439 -3.50 -14.78 -12.07
C LYS A 439 -1.97 -14.68 -11.95
N ALA A 440 -1.22 -15.67 -12.44
CA ALA A 440 0.19 -15.48 -12.71
C ALA A 440 0.25 -14.49 -13.85
N PRO A 441 0.62 -13.23 -13.60
CA PRO A 441 0.55 -12.24 -14.66
C PRO A 441 1.57 -12.62 -15.73
N SER A 442 1.08 -12.64 -16.95
CA SER A 442 1.90 -12.48 -18.15
C SER A 442 2.65 -11.13 -18.16
N MET A 443 2.63 -10.40 -17.05
CA MET A 443 3.20 -9.07 -16.98
C MET A 443 4.73 -9.15 -16.96
N GLY A 444 5.34 -8.43 -17.89
CA GLY A 444 6.76 -8.17 -17.89
C GLY A 444 7.21 -7.36 -16.68
N ALA A 445 8.49 -7.42 -16.37
CA ALA A 445 9.08 -6.63 -15.31
C ALA A 445 8.99 -5.13 -15.62
N LYS A 446 8.77 -4.34 -14.59
CA LYS A 446 8.82 -2.87 -14.65
C LYS A 446 9.91 -2.37 -13.71
N SER A 447 10.46 -1.22 -14.02
CA SER A 447 11.26 -0.47 -13.06
C SER A 447 10.37 -0.10 -11.87
N LEU A 448 10.79 -0.46 -10.67
CA LEU A 448 10.10 -0.10 -9.43
C LEU A 448 10.70 1.17 -8.87
N CYS A 449 12.03 1.21 -8.78
CA CYS A 449 12.75 2.38 -8.29
C CYS A 449 14.24 2.37 -8.68
N ILE A 450 14.85 3.54 -8.55
CA ILE A 450 16.31 3.70 -8.48
C ILE A 450 16.63 3.96 -7.00
N PRO A 451 17.29 3.03 -6.28
CA PRO A 451 17.60 3.22 -4.87
C PRO A 451 18.44 4.47 -4.64
N LEU A 452 18.15 5.21 -3.58
CA LEU A 452 18.94 6.38 -3.18
C LEU A 452 20.33 5.95 -2.72
N GLU A 453 20.41 4.86 -1.97
CA GLU A 453 21.67 4.19 -1.64
C GLU A 453 21.96 3.14 -2.71
N GLN A 454 22.96 3.40 -3.51
CA GLN A 454 23.35 2.50 -4.59
C GLN A 454 24.19 1.33 -4.04
N PRO A 455 24.05 0.11 -4.58
CA PRO A 455 24.94 -1.00 -4.24
C PRO A 455 26.42 -0.65 -4.48
N ASN A 456 27.24 -0.99 -3.51
CA ASN A 456 28.68 -0.78 -3.58
C ASN A 456 29.46 -2.05 -3.97
N ASP A 457 28.80 -3.18 -4.10
CA ASP A 457 29.39 -4.47 -4.47
C ASP A 457 28.49 -5.27 -5.40
N PRO A 458 28.80 -5.31 -6.69
CA PRO A 458 29.81 -4.49 -7.36
C PRO A 458 29.34 -3.04 -7.57
N PRO A 459 30.23 -2.05 -7.53
CA PRO A 459 29.87 -0.67 -7.82
C PRO A 459 29.67 -0.44 -9.33
N ILE A 460 28.89 0.58 -9.70
CA ILE A 460 28.89 1.06 -11.10
C ILE A 460 30.17 1.88 -11.32
N VAL A 461 30.98 1.45 -12.29
CA VAL A 461 32.16 2.18 -12.73
C VAL A 461 31.77 3.05 -13.92
N PRO A 462 31.82 4.39 -13.81
CA PRO A 462 31.48 5.30 -14.89
C PRO A 462 32.32 5.04 -16.14
N GLY A 463 31.67 4.86 -17.29
CA GLY A 463 32.34 4.59 -18.56
C GLY A 463 32.71 3.12 -18.84
N GLU A 464 32.50 2.22 -17.87
CA GLU A 464 32.83 0.79 -18.00
C GLU A 464 31.63 -0.12 -17.78
N THR A 465 30.79 0.16 -16.76
CA THR A 465 29.63 -0.69 -16.45
C THR A 465 28.54 -0.53 -17.48
N GLU A 466 28.13 -1.63 -18.09
CA GLU A 466 27.07 -1.66 -19.10
C GLU A 466 25.71 -2.06 -18.51
N CYS A 467 24.65 -1.52 -19.11
CA CYS A 467 23.27 -1.95 -18.87
C CYS A 467 23.08 -3.39 -19.35
N ILE A 468 22.64 -4.28 -18.48
CA ILE A 468 22.53 -5.72 -18.80
C ILE A 468 21.52 -6.03 -19.91
N SER A 469 20.59 -5.13 -20.23
CA SER A 469 19.57 -5.33 -21.25
C SER A 469 19.97 -4.82 -22.63
N CYS A 470 20.69 -3.70 -22.73
CA CYS A 470 20.95 -3.04 -24.00
C CYS A 470 22.45 -2.76 -24.29
N GLY A 471 23.37 -3.04 -23.38
CA GLY A 471 24.81 -2.83 -23.54
C GLY A 471 25.25 -1.36 -23.52
N LYS A 472 24.35 -0.38 -23.38
CA LYS A 472 24.74 1.02 -23.19
C LYS A 472 25.30 1.23 -21.79
N LEU A 473 26.05 2.30 -21.58
CA LEU A 473 26.60 2.63 -20.27
C LEU A 473 25.47 2.76 -19.22
N ALA A 474 25.62 2.04 -18.13
CA ALA A 474 24.72 2.12 -17.00
C ALA A 474 24.98 3.40 -16.20
N LYS A 475 23.92 4.07 -15.77
CA LYS A 475 24.02 5.25 -14.91
C LYS A 475 23.94 4.90 -13.44
N ARG A 476 22.98 4.05 -13.09
CA ARG A 476 22.72 3.62 -11.71
C ARG A 476 22.17 2.20 -11.69
N TYR A 477 22.17 1.59 -10.50
CA TYR A 477 21.35 0.42 -10.25
C TYR A 477 19.89 0.81 -10.16
N ALA A 478 19.03 0.01 -10.77
CA ALA A 478 17.58 0.12 -10.64
C ALA A 478 16.96 -1.21 -10.24
N LEU A 479 15.93 -1.14 -9.42
CA LEU A 479 15.16 -2.29 -8.96
C LEU A 479 14.04 -2.56 -9.94
N PHE A 480 13.96 -3.80 -10.42
CA PHE A 480 12.92 -4.29 -11.30
C PHE A 480 12.11 -5.40 -10.61
N GLY A 481 10.83 -5.48 -10.93
CA GLY A 481 9.96 -6.52 -10.42
C GLY A 481 8.66 -6.63 -11.21
N ARG A 482 7.90 -7.69 -10.92
CA ARG A 482 6.52 -7.79 -11.36
C ARG A 482 5.64 -7.10 -10.31
N SER A 483 4.80 -6.16 -10.73
CA SER A 483 3.88 -5.44 -9.83
C SER A 483 2.42 -5.85 -10.06
N TYR A 484 1.58 -5.57 -9.10
CA TYR A 484 0.13 -5.72 -9.22
C TYR A 484 -0.47 -4.73 -10.19
#